data_0d79b520f25c6b608585cf88b8a40b8d
#
_entry.id   0d79b520f25c6b608585cf88b8a40b8d
#
_cell.length_a   1.000
_cell.length_b   1.000
_cell.length_c   1.000
_cell.angle_alpha   90.00
_cell.angle_beta   90.00
_cell.angle_gamma   90.00
#
_symmetry.space_group_name_H-M   'P 1'
#
loop_
_entity.id
_entity.type
_entity.pdbx_description
1 polymer ?
#
loop_
_entity_poly.entity_id
_entity_poly.type
_entity_poly.pdbx_seq_one_letter_code
_entity_poly.pdbx_strand_id
1 'polypeptide(L)'
;MPKIRAILFDLDNTLVDFIRMKEESCRAAVKAMVASGLQMKEDQAFELLMKTYFDVGIESNIAFSEFLRSINQFDHKILASGINTYLKTKNKFLKPYPNVKPVLGKLKRKGIFLSIVTDAPKTKAYQRLLGMGIEPYFKFVVGYEDTNKSKHTGLPLLLALEMLRKECINIANSEILMVGDSIERDIVPAKELGLRTALAKYGQKTPELGFADYQLLDFKEIIDLVESLQ
;
A
#
# COMPACT_ATOMS: atom_id res chain seq x y z
N MET A 1 -15.23 -25.53 -7.17
CA MET A 1 -14.74 -24.24 -7.69
C MET A 1 -13.25 -24.38 -8.00
N PRO A 2 -12.65 -23.63 -8.97
CA PRO A 2 -11.22 -23.79 -9.24
C PRO A 2 -10.40 -23.35 -8.02
N LYS A 3 -9.34 -24.10 -7.72
CA LYS A 3 -8.39 -23.87 -6.61
C LYS A 3 -7.61 -22.57 -6.83
N ILE A 4 -7.38 -21.80 -5.78
CA ILE A 4 -6.47 -20.63 -5.85
C ILE A 4 -5.01 -21.09 -5.93
N ARG A 5 -4.31 -20.66 -6.99
CA ARG A 5 -2.90 -20.98 -7.26
C ARG A 5 -2.00 -19.74 -7.14
N ALA A 6 -2.56 -18.53 -7.26
CA ALA A 6 -1.83 -17.28 -7.09
C ALA A 6 -2.66 -16.23 -6.37
N ILE A 7 -1.98 -15.34 -5.66
CA ILE A 7 -2.58 -14.16 -5.03
C ILE A 7 -1.77 -12.93 -5.43
N LEU A 8 -2.47 -11.94 -5.98
CA LEU A 8 -1.97 -10.60 -6.20
C LEU A 8 -2.43 -9.73 -5.03
N PHE A 9 -1.49 -9.13 -4.33
CA PHE A 9 -1.79 -8.22 -3.21
C PHE A 9 -1.55 -6.77 -3.63
N ASP A 10 -2.46 -5.90 -3.26
CA ASP A 10 -2.11 -4.52 -3.04
C ASP A 10 -1.17 -4.40 -1.82
N LEU A 11 -0.49 -3.26 -1.67
CA LEU A 11 0.49 -3.04 -0.62
C LEU A 11 -0.05 -2.14 0.50
N ASP A 12 -0.43 -0.90 0.14
CA ASP A 12 -0.78 0.15 1.09
C ASP A 12 -2.20 -0.02 1.59
N ASN A 13 -2.41 0.00 2.91
CA ASN A 13 -3.66 -0.32 3.59
C ASN A 13 -4.15 -1.77 3.37
N THR A 14 -3.37 -2.60 2.70
CA THR A 14 -3.62 -4.04 2.53
C THR A 14 -2.63 -4.89 3.33
N LEU A 15 -1.34 -4.62 3.21
CA LEU A 15 -0.28 -5.29 3.99
C LEU A 15 0.28 -4.41 5.11
N VAL A 16 0.16 -3.11 5.00
CA VAL A 16 0.64 -2.09 5.94
C VAL A 16 -0.40 -0.98 6.10
N ASP A 17 -0.59 -0.48 7.32
CA ASP A 17 -1.43 0.71 7.58
C ASP A 17 -0.67 1.97 7.15
N PHE A 18 -0.67 2.21 5.83
CA PHE A 18 0.07 3.31 5.21
C PHE A 18 -0.44 4.68 5.67
N ILE A 19 -1.76 4.85 5.74
CA ILE A 19 -2.37 6.13 6.13
C ILE A 19 -1.96 6.49 7.57
N ARG A 20 -2.11 5.56 8.49
CA ARG A 20 -1.68 5.78 9.89
C ARG A 20 -0.18 6.08 9.97
N MET A 21 0.66 5.30 9.29
CA MET A 21 2.11 5.54 9.24
C MET A 21 2.40 6.95 8.73
N LYS A 22 1.71 7.41 7.69
CA LYS A 22 1.86 8.74 7.09
C LYS A 22 1.45 9.84 8.06
N GLU A 23 0.26 9.75 8.63
CA GLU A 23 -0.29 10.73 9.58
C GLU A 23 0.58 10.88 10.81
N GLU A 24 0.95 9.77 11.47
CA GLU A 24 1.81 9.78 12.66
C GLU A 24 3.17 10.39 12.36
N SER A 25 3.73 10.10 11.17
CA SER A 25 5.01 10.67 10.75
C SER A 25 4.92 12.17 10.48
N CYS A 26 3.85 12.64 9.86
CA CYS A 26 3.61 14.05 9.61
C CYS A 26 3.35 14.82 10.92
N ARG A 27 2.54 14.28 11.84
CA ARG A 27 2.30 14.90 13.16
C ARG A 27 3.60 15.06 13.96
N ALA A 28 4.41 14.00 14.00
CA ALA A 28 5.70 14.07 14.68
C ALA A 28 6.65 15.08 14.01
N ALA A 29 6.66 15.14 12.69
CA ALA A 29 7.46 16.11 11.94
C ALA A 29 7.04 17.56 12.24
N VAL A 30 5.74 17.84 12.19
CA VAL A 30 5.19 19.17 12.49
C VAL A 30 5.57 19.61 13.91
N LYS A 31 5.42 18.73 14.91
CA LYS A 31 5.83 19.02 16.29
C LYS A 31 7.31 19.40 16.37
N ALA A 32 8.18 18.69 15.67
CA ALA A 32 9.60 18.99 15.62
C ALA A 32 9.89 20.31 14.89
N MET A 33 9.15 20.63 13.83
CA MET A 33 9.28 21.90 13.10
C MET A 33 8.86 23.09 13.97
N VAL A 34 7.75 22.98 14.72
CA VAL A 34 7.30 24.01 15.66
C VAL A 34 8.34 24.21 16.76
N ALA A 35 8.86 23.14 17.35
CA ALA A 35 9.94 23.22 18.32
C ALA A 35 11.24 23.83 17.77
N SER A 36 11.44 23.78 16.44
CA SER A 36 12.60 24.36 15.75
C SER A 36 12.38 25.80 15.25
N GLY A 37 11.19 26.39 15.50
CA GLY A 37 10.91 27.79 15.22
C GLY A 37 9.79 28.07 14.23
N LEU A 38 9.08 27.04 13.71
CA LEU A 38 7.89 27.26 12.87
C LEU A 38 6.82 28.02 13.66
N GLN A 39 6.40 29.18 13.16
CA GLN A 39 5.42 30.07 13.79
C GLN A 39 4.00 29.68 13.35
N MET A 40 3.50 28.55 13.86
CA MET A 40 2.16 28.03 13.57
C MET A 40 1.73 27.02 14.65
N LYS A 41 0.43 26.88 14.88
CA LYS A 41 -0.11 25.81 15.74
C LYS A 41 0.07 24.44 15.07
N GLU A 42 0.39 23.41 15.86
CA GLU A 42 0.68 22.06 15.37
C GLU A 42 -0.46 21.50 14.48
N ASP A 43 -1.72 21.61 14.91
CA ASP A 43 -2.86 21.09 14.12
C ASP A 43 -3.01 21.80 12.79
N GLN A 44 -2.89 23.12 12.76
CA GLN A 44 -2.96 23.91 11.53
C GLN A 44 -1.82 23.56 10.58
N ALA A 45 -0.60 23.40 11.10
CA ALA A 45 0.56 23.03 10.30
C ALA A 45 0.41 21.60 9.75
N PHE A 46 -0.17 20.69 10.54
CA PHE A 46 -0.45 19.31 10.07
C PHE A 46 -1.46 19.30 8.92
N GLU A 47 -2.58 20.01 9.04
CA GLU A 47 -3.60 20.08 8.00
C GLU A 47 -3.02 20.64 6.70
N LEU A 48 -2.26 21.73 6.76
CA LEU A 48 -1.62 22.33 5.60
C LEU A 48 -0.53 21.43 4.99
N LEU A 49 0.26 20.74 5.80
CA LEU A 49 1.24 19.78 5.32
C LEU A 49 0.56 18.60 4.60
N MET A 50 -0.52 18.06 5.18
CA MET A 50 -1.29 16.97 4.54
C MET A 50 -1.91 17.45 3.24
N LYS A 51 -2.50 18.65 3.20
CA LYS A 51 -2.99 19.26 1.96
C LYS A 51 -1.88 19.36 0.92
N THR A 52 -0.70 19.87 1.30
CA THR A 52 0.45 19.95 0.38
C THR A 52 0.81 18.56 -0.18
N TYR A 53 0.78 17.49 0.63
CA TYR A 53 0.99 16.14 0.14
C TYR A 53 -0.06 15.69 -0.88
N PHE A 54 -1.33 16.06 -0.71
CA PHE A 54 -2.37 15.76 -1.71
C PHE A 54 -2.14 16.53 -3.01
N ASP A 55 -1.68 17.78 -2.92
CA ASP A 55 -1.43 18.63 -4.10
C ASP A 55 -0.21 18.18 -4.91
N VAL A 56 0.90 17.79 -4.24
CA VAL A 56 2.17 17.43 -4.90
C VAL A 56 2.41 15.92 -5.00
N GLY A 57 1.48 15.11 -4.48
CA GLY A 57 1.55 13.66 -4.42
C GLY A 57 1.94 13.15 -3.04
N ILE A 58 1.20 12.13 -2.58
CA ILE A 58 1.33 11.57 -1.21
C ILE A 58 2.72 10.97 -0.92
N GLU A 59 3.49 10.62 -1.96
CA GLU A 59 4.85 10.08 -1.88
C GLU A 59 5.94 11.12 -2.24
N SER A 60 5.54 12.38 -2.42
CA SER A 60 6.46 13.45 -2.84
C SER A 60 7.59 13.68 -1.82
N ASN A 61 8.79 13.86 -2.35
CA ASN A 61 9.96 14.21 -1.54
C ASN A 61 10.08 15.73 -1.28
N ILE A 62 9.28 16.56 -1.98
CA ILE A 62 9.33 18.03 -1.86
C ILE A 62 8.22 18.62 -0.98
N ALA A 63 7.27 17.81 -0.50
CA ALA A 63 6.11 18.30 0.24
C ALA A 63 6.46 19.17 1.45
N PHE A 64 7.49 18.83 2.22
CA PHE A 64 7.93 19.64 3.37
C PHE A 64 8.47 21.02 2.94
N SER A 65 9.26 21.06 1.87
CA SER A 65 9.80 22.32 1.37
C SER A 65 8.71 23.20 0.77
N GLU A 66 7.79 22.61 0.00
CA GLU A 66 6.65 23.32 -0.58
C GLU A 66 5.69 23.84 0.49
N PHE A 67 5.42 23.05 1.52
CA PHE A 67 4.64 23.49 2.68
C PHE A 67 5.27 24.76 3.32
N LEU A 68 6.57 24.72 3.66
CA LEU A 68 7.24 25.86 4.27
C LEU A 68 7.29 27.10 3.36
N ARG A 69 7.46 26.91 2.06
CA ARG A 69 7.43 28.01 1.08
C ARG A 69 6.04 28.61 0.95
N SER A 70 5.00 27.79 0.93
CA SER A 70 3.61 28.25 0.76
C SER A 70 3.15 29.17 1.91
N ILE A 71 3.76 29.04 3.09
CA ILE A 71 3.49 29.87 4.28
C ILE A 71 4.55 30.95 4.51
N ASN A 72 5.49 31.16 3.60
CA ASN A 72 6.61 32.12 3.71
C ASN A 72 7.49 31.93 4.95
N GLN A 73 7.67 30.68 5.42
CA GLN A 73 8.49 30.32 6.58
C GLN A 73 9.56 29.28 6.24
N PHE A 74 10.06 29.31 5.00
CA PHE A 74 11.12 28.40 4.61
C PHE A 74 12.41 28.67 5.37
N ASP A 75 12.85 27.69 6.14
CA ASP A 75 14.10 27.67 6.89
C ASP A 75 14.71 26.27 6.84
N HIS A 76 16.00 26.17 6.56
CA HIS A 76 16.71 24.89 6.43
C HIS A 76 16.75 24.07 7.72
N LYS A 77 16.83 24.71 8.89
CA LYS A 77 16.82 24.03 10.19
C LYS A 77 15.45 23.45 10.49
N ILE A 78 14.38 24.23 10.24
CA ILE A 78 13.00 23.78 10.40
C ILE A 78 12.73 22.60 9.47
N LEU A 79 13.11 22.72 8.18
CA LEU A 79 12.97 21.66 7.18
C LEU A 79 13.68 20.37 7.59
N ALA A 80 14.95 20.47 7.98
CA ALA A 80 15.75 19.32 8.40
C ALA A 80 15.20 18.63 9.65
N SER A 81 14.72 19.42 10.63
CA SER A 81 14.06 18.91 11.84
C SER A 81 12.82 18.09 11.50
N GLY A 82 11.97 18.62 10.62
CA GLY A 82 10.78 17.91 10.13
C GLY A 82 11.12 16.62 9.42
N ILE A 83 12.01 16.66 8.43
CA ILE A 83 12.41 15.47 7.64
C ILE A 83 13.01 14.38 8.53
N ASN A 84 13.96 14.73 9.41
CA ASN A 84 14.60 13.75 10.29
C ASN A 84 13.59 13.06 11.20
N THR A 85 12.67 13.83 11.79
CA THR A 85 11.64 13.29 12.68
C THR A 85 10.62 12.44 11.91
N TYR A 86 10.22 12.88 10.71
CA TYR A 86 9.37 12.12 9.80
C TYR A 86 9.96 10.74 9.51
N LEU A 87 11.20 10.68 9.05
CA LEU A 87 11.88 9.43 8.69
C LEU A 87 12.00 8.48 9.89
N LYS A 88 12.38 9.00 11.05
CA LYS A 88 12.46 8.21 12.29
C LYS A 88 11.11 7.63 12.70
N THR A 89 10.06 8.43 12.63
CA THR A 89 8.70 8.01 12.99
C THR A 89 8.14 7.04 11.96
N LYS A 90 8.34 7.31 10.67
CA LYS A 90 7.96 6.40 9.58
C LYS A 90 8.52 5.00 9.80
N ASN A 91 9.81 4.88 10.11
CA ASN A 91 10.44 3.58 10.36
C ASN A 91 9.84 2.86 11.60
N LYS A 92 9.43 3.60 12.62
CA LYS A 92 8.76 3.05 13.81
C LYS A 92 7.38 2.46 13.48
N PHE A 93 6.62 3.14 12.61
CA PHE A 93 5.27 2.75 12.21
C PHE A 93 5.22 1.84 10.97
N LEU A 94 6.33 1.65 10.27
CA LEU A 94 6.43 0.74 9.14
C LEU A 94 6.43 -0.71 9.64
N LYS A 95 5.23 -1.24 9.88
CA LYS A 95 4.98 -2.61 10.34
C LYS A 95 3.84 -3.20 9.54
N PRO A 96 3.92 -4.48 9.17
CA PRO A 96 2.80 -5.14 8.52
C PRO A 96 1.60 -5.19 9.47
N TYR A 97 0.40 -5.28 8.92
CA TYR A 97 -0.79 -5.61 9.71
C TYR A 97 -0.58 -6.89 10.52
N PRO A 98 -1.32 -7.07 11.64
CA PRO A 98 -1.31 -8.33 12.38
C PRO A 98 -1.48 -9.54 11.45
N ASN A 99 -0.84 -10.64 11.77
CA ASN A 99 -0.91 -11.91 11.04
C ASN A 99 -0.33 -11.93 9.60
N VAL A 100 0.06 -10.82 8.99
CA VAL A 100 0.59 -10.78 7.61
C VAL A 100 1.75 -11.77 7.42
N LYS A 101 2.82 -11.67 8.22
CA LYS A 101 3.99 -12.56 8.06
C LYS A 101 3.66 -14.05 8.21
N PRO A 102 2.98 -14.51 9.27
CA PRO A 102 2.66 -15.93 9.42
C PRO A 102 1.73 -16.44 8.33
N VAL A 103 0.78 -15.63 7.85
CA VAL A 103 -0.13 -15.99 6.76
C VAL A 103 0.62 -16.11 5.44
N LEU A 104 1.43 -15.12 5.06
CA LEU A 104 2.27 -15.19 3.85
C LEU A 104 3.17 -16.45 3.87
N GLY A 105 3.76 -16.77 5.03
CA GLY A 105 4.54 -18.00 5.20
C GLY A 105 3.73 -19.28 5.00
N LYS A 106 2.48 -19.33 5.47
CA LYS A 106 1.57 -20.48 5.24
C LYS A 106 1.19 -20.60 3.77
N LEU A 107 0.81 -19.51 3.12
CA LEU A 107 0.46 -19.49 1.69
C LEU A 107 1.62 -19.96 0.81
N LYS A 108 2.84 -19.47 1.08
CA LYS A 108 4.05 -19.89 0.36
C LYS A 108 4.32 -21.41 0.53
N ARG A 109 4.15 -21.96 1.74
CA ARG A 109 4.30 -23.41 1.98
C ARG A 109 3.22 -24.26 1.28
N LYS A 110 2.03 -23.70 1.05
CA LYS A 110 0.97 -24.34 0.23
C LYS A 110 1.27 -24.28 -1.27
N GLY A 111 2.39 -23.69 -1.70
CA GLY A 111 2.78 -23.56 -3.10
C GLY A 111 2.01 -22.47 -3.86
N ILE A 112 1.38 -21.53 -3.16
CA ILE A 112 0.65 -20.42 -3.78
C ILE A 112 1.67 -19.34 -4.18
N PHE A 113 1.58 -18.86 -5.43
CA PHE A 113 2.37 -17.76 -5.94
C PHE A 113 1.85 -16.44 -5.35
N LEU A 114 2.74 -15.67 -4.71
CA LEU A 114 2.39 -14.38 -4.12
C LEU A 114 3.13 -13.27 -4.85
N SER A 115 2.43 -12.20 -5.21
CA SER A 115 3.03 -11.04 -5.90
C SER A 115 2.31 -9.76 -5.49
N ILE A 116 2.97 -8.62 -5.74
CA ILE A 116 2.44 -7.29 -5.40
C ILE A 116 2.05 -6.56 -6.69
N VAL A 117 0.91 -5.87 -6.64
CA VAL A 117 0.50 -4.88 -7.63
C VAL A 117 0.06 -3.62 -6.89
N THR A 118 0.81 -2.54 -7.01
CA THR A 118 0.60 -1.32 -6.23
C THR A 118 0.71 -0.05 -7.10
N ASP A 119 -0.04 0.98 -6.73
CA ASP A 119 0.08 2.31 -7.33
C ASP A 119 1.26 3.12 -6.75
N ALA A 120 1.93 2.59 -5.73
CA ALA A 120 3.12 3.22 -5.18
C ALA A 120 4.29 3.18 -6.18
N PRO A 121 5.17 4.19 -6.17
CA PRO A 121 6.44 4.10 -6.88
C PRO A 121 7.20 2.84 -6.47
N LYS A 122 7.74 2.11 -7.44
CA LYS A 122 8.34 0.77 -7.24
C LYS A 122 9.43 0.76 -6.17
N THR A 123 10.30 1.78 -6.18
CA THR A 123 11.32 1.93 -5.12
C THR A 123 10.71 2.11 -3.74
N LYS A 124 9.61 2.86 -3.62
CA LYS A 124 8.90 3.05 -2.34
C LYS A 124 8.22 1.76 -1.87
N ALA A 125 7.67 0.98 -2.81
CA ALA A 125 7.12 -0.34 -2.51
C ALA A 125 8.19 -1.28 -1.95
N TYR A 126 9.35 -1.39 -2.60
CA TYR A 126 10.47 -2.19 -2.08
C TYR A 126 10.99 -1.71 -0.73
N GLN A 127 11.10 -0.39 -0.51
CA GLN A 127 11.47 0.16 0.80
C GLN A 127 10.53 -0.32 1.91
N ARG A 128 9.20 -0.39 1.65
CA ARG A 128 8.22 -0.93 2.60
C ARG A 128 8.39 -2.43 2.80
N LEU A 129 8.44 -3.20 1.73
CA LEU A 129 8.55 -4.66 1.79
C LEU A 129 9.81 -5.11 2.54
N LEU A 130 10.97 -4.50 2.24
CA LEU A 130 12.25 -4.74 2.92
C LEU A 130 12.21 -4.29 4.39
N GLY A 131 11.70 -3.07 4.64
CA GLY A 131 11.57 -2.53 6.00
C GLY A 131 10.66 -3.38 6.90
N MET A 132 9.62 -3.99 6.34
CA MET A 132 8.74 -4.93 7.02
C MET A 132 9.33 -6.36 7.09
N GLY A 133 10.36 -6.67 6.31
CA GLY A 133 10.93 -8.02 6.21
C GLY A 133 9.94 -9.04 5.61
N ILE A 134 9.16 -8.63 4.61
CA ILE A 134 8.20 -9.48 3.90
C ILE A 134 8.50 -9.63 2.41
N GLU A 135 9.50 -8.92 1.89
CA GLU A 135 9.89 -8.99 0.48
C GLU A 135 10.12 -10.45 -0.01
N PRO A 136 10.79 -11.35 0.74
CA PRO A 136 11.10 -12.69 0.25
C PRO A 136 9.87 -13.60 0.02
N TYR A 137 8.69 -13.18 0.42
CA TYR A 137 7.47 -13.94 0.13
C TYR A 137 6.95 -13.75 -1.29
N PHE A 138 7.32 -12.66 -1.96
CA PHE A 138 6.76 -12.26 -3.25
C PHE A 138 7.70 -12.61 -4.41
N LYS A 139 7.11 -13.07 -5.52
CA LYS A 139 7.82 -13.41 -6.74
C LYS A 139 8.23 -12.18 -7.54
N PHE A 140 7.33 -11.19 -7.61
CA PHE A 140 7.58 -9.92 -8.28
C PHE A 140 6.72 -8.80 -7.67
N VAL A 141 7.08 -7.57 -8.01
CA VAL A 141 6.36 -6.35 -7.67
C VAL A 141 6.09 -5.58 -8.95
N VAL A 142 4.83 -5.30 -9.22
CA VAL A 142 4.40 -4.31 -10.22
C VAL A 142 4.12 -3.01 -9.49
N GLY A 143 4.91 -1.98 -9.76
CA GLY A 143 4.76 -0.63 -9.22
C GLY A 143 4.29 0.34 -10.30
N TYR A 144 4.10 1.62 -9.92
CA TYR A 144 3.56 2.64 -10.82
C TYR A 144 4.37 2.79 -12.11
N GLU A 145 5.71 2.79 -12.03
CA GLU A 145 6.60 3.03 -13.17
C GLU A 145 6.58 1.91 -14.21
N ASP A 146 6.12 0.71 -13.87
CA ASP A 146 6.06 -0.42 -14.80
C ASP A 146 5.04 -0.19 -15.93
N THR A 147 3.99 0.61 -15.67
CA THR A 147 2.96 0.94 -16.66
C THR A 147 2.72 2.43 -16.81
N ASN A 148 3.21 3.26 -15.89
CA ASN A 148 2.85 4.67 -15.73
C ASN A 148 1.34 4.93 -15.68
N LYS A 149 0.60 3.94 -15.16
CA LYS A 149 -0.86 3.96 -14.99
C LYS A 149 -1.23 3.40 -13.62
N SER A 150 -2.32 3.93 -13.06
CA SER A 150 -2.91 3.38 -11.84
C SER A 150 -3.71 2.12 -12.12
N LYS A 151 -3.90 1.29 -11.11
CA LYS A 151 -4.59 0.00 -11.16
C LYS A 151 -6.03 0.09 -11.67
N HIS A 152 -6.72 1.23 -11.47
CA HIS A 152 -8.08 1.43 -11.99
C HIS A 152 -8.18 1.27 -13.51
N THR A 153 -7.06 1.43 -14.26
CA THR A 153 -7.02 1.21 -15.71
C THR A 153 -6.95 -0.25 -16.12
N GLY A 154 -6.75 -1.18 -15.17
CA GLY A 154 -6.50 -2.60 -15.42
C GLY A 154 -5.09 -2.92 -15.94
N LEU A 155 -4.34 -1.95 -16.50
CA LEU A 155 -3.03 -2.20 -17.11
C LEU A 155 -1.99 -2.80 -16.16
N PRO A 156 -1.83 -2.32 -14.89
CA PRO A 156 -0.91 -2.96 -13.95
C PRO A 156 -1.27 -4.42 -13.64
N LEU A 157 -2.57 -4.74 -13.57
CA LEU A 157 -3.04 -6.11 -13.36
C LEU A 157 -2.76 -6.99 -14.59
N LEU A 158 -2.98 -6.48 -15.82
CA LEU A 158 -2.63 -7.20 -17.05
C LEU A 158 -1.14 -7.54 -17.09
N LEU A 159 -0.26 -6.59 -16.76
CA LEU A 159 1.18 -6.84 -16.67
C LEU A 159 1.50 -7.91 -15.62
N ALA A 160 0.86 -7.84 -14.46
CA ALA A 160 1.04 -8.86 -13.41
C ALA A 160 0.60 -10.26 -13.88
N LEU A 161 -0.50 -10.36 -14.65
CA LEU A 161 -0.95 -11.61 -15.24
C LEU A 161 0.05 -12.16 -16.27
N GLU A 162 0.63 -11.31 -17.09
CA GLU A 162 1.69 -11.72 -18.03
C GLU A 162 2.93 -12.26 -17.31
N MET A 163 3.38 -11.57 -16.26
CA MET A 163 4.50 -12.02 -15.43
C MET A 163 4.18 -13.34 -14.74
N LEU A 164 2.98 -13.45 -14.16
CA LEU A 164 2.55 -14.67 -13.46
C LEU A 164 2.49 -15.87 -14.36
N ARG A 165 2.02 -15.73 -15.62
CA ARG A 165 1.96 -16.82 -16.59
C ARG A 165 3.32 -17.35 -17.03
N LYS A 166 4.38 -16.53 -16.94
CA LYS A 166 5.77 -16.99 -17.16
C LYS A 166 6.25 -17.91 -16.02
N GLU A 167 5.78 -17.66 -14.80
CA GLU A 167 6.14 -18.45 -13.60
C GLU A 167 5.19 -19.66 -13.40
N CYS A 168 3.94 -19.50 -13.75
CA CYS A 168 2.89 -20.49 -13.53
C CYS A 168 2.14 -20.79 -14.85
N ILE A 169 2.65 -21.76 -15.59
CA ILE A 169 2.08 -22.16 -16.90
C ILE A 169 0.64 -22.67 -16.72
N ASN A 170 -0.25 -22.26 -17.63
CA ASN A 170 -1.66 -22.68 -17.67
C ASN A 170 -2.46 -22.29 -16.40
N ILE A 171 -2.20 -21.14 -15.79
CA ILE A 171 -3.06 -20.60 -14.74
C ILE A 171 -4.25 -19.87 -15.34
N ALA A 172 -5.46 -20.27 -14.95
CA ALA A 172 -6.69 -19.59 -15.34
C ALA A 172 -6.92 -18.34 -14.44
N ASN A 173 -7.55 -17.29 -14.97
CA ASN A 173 -7.83 -16.08 -14.19
C ASN A 173 -8.67 -16.37 -12.94
N SER A 174 -9.62 -17.33 -13.02
CA SER A 174 -10.42 -17.79 -11.89
C SER A 174 -9.62 -18.53 -10.79
N GLU A 175 -8.35 -18.87 -11.02
CA GLU A 175 -7.42 -19.45 -10.04
C GLU A 175 -6.53 -18.38 -9.36
N ILE A 176 -6.74 -17.10 -9.69
CA ILE A 176 -5.99 -15.96 -9.16
C ILE A 176 -6.93 -15.12 -8.30
N LEU A 177 -6.45 -14.77 -7.08
CA LEU A 177 -7.16 -13.92 -6.15
C LEU A 177 -6.47 -12.54 -6.10
N MET A 178 -7.20 -11.46 -6.36
CA MET A 178 -6.76 -10.10 -6.03
C MET A 178 -7.24 -9.73 -4.63
N VAL A 179 -6.32 -9.28 -3.78
CA VAL A 179 -6.59 -8.79 -2.42
C VAL A 179 -6.17 -7.33 -2.32
N GLY A 180 -7.11 -6.44 -2.02
CA GLY A 180 -6.84 -5.01 -1.88
C GLY A 180 -7.90 -4.30 -1.04
N ASP A 181 -7.64 -3.05 -0.64
CA ASP A 181 -8.53 -2.24 0.19
C ASP A 181 -9.48 -1.33 -0.61
N SER A 182 -9.22 -1.10 -1.89
CA SER A 182 -10.00 -0.20 -2.73
C SER A 182 -10.88 -0.94 -3.74
N ILE A 183 -12.18 -0.62 -3.71
CA ILE A 183 -13.11 -1.15 -4.71
C ILE A 183 -12.73 -0.68 -6.11
N GLU A 184 -12.47 0.61 -6.28
CA GLU A 184 -12.18 1.21 -7.59
C GLU A 184 -10.83 0.74 -8.17
N ARG A 185 -9.78 0.65 -7.34
CA ARG A 185 -8.43 0.39 -7.82
C ARG A 185 -8.06 -1.08 -7.85
N ASP A 186 -8.65 -1.91 -6.97
CA ASP A 186 -8.28 -3.31 -6.81
C ASP A 186 -9.38 -4.26 -7.30
N ILE A 187 -10.61 -4.03 -6.85
CA ILE A 187 -11.68 -5.00 -7.02
C ILE A 187 -12.31 -4.92 -8.42
N VAL A 188 -12.72 -3.73 -8.86
CA VAL A 188 -13.38 -3.54 -10.16
C VAL A 188 -12.49 -4.01 -11.31
N PRO A 189 -11.25 -3.52 -11.46
CA PRO A 189 -10.42 -3.94 -12.60
C PRO A 189 -10.02 -5.43 -12.53
N ALA A 190 -9.89 -6.01 -11.34
CA ALA A 190 -9.63 -7.44 -11.20
C ALA A 190 -10.84 -8.29 -11.65
N LYS A 191 -12.06 -7.87 -11.31
CA LYS A 191 -13.29 -8.54 -11.79
C LYS A 191 -13.46 -8.46 -13.30
N GLU A 192 -13.18 -7.31 -13.88
CA GLU A 192 -13.23 -7.14 -15.35
C GLU A 192 -12.27 -8.09 -16.08
N LEU A 193 -11.15 -8.43 -15.43
CA LEU A 193 -10.20 -9.42 -15.93
C LEU A 193 -10.56 -10.88 -15.57
N GLY A 194 -11.70 -11.11 -14.89
CA GLY A 194 -12.14 -12.44 -14.48
C GLY A 194 -11.36 -13.06 -13.33
N LEU A 195 -10.66 -12.23 -12.54
CA LEU A 195 -10.01 -12.66 -11.30
C LEU A 195 -11.05 -12.80 -10.18
N ARG A 196 -10.73 -13.61 -9.19
CA ARG A 196 -11.44 -13.56 -7.90
C ARG A 196 -10.95 -12.38 -7.08
N THR A 197 -11.82 -11.86 -6.23
CA THR A 197 -11.55 -10.64 -5.49
C THR A 197 -11.86 -10.77 -4.01
N ALA A 198 -10.98 -10.29 -3.16
CA ALA A 198 -11.19 -10.18 -1.72
C ALA A 198 -10.88 -8.75 -1.25
N LEU A 199 -11.89 -8.09 -0.70
CA LEU A 199 -11.77 -6.73 -0.16
C LEU A 199 -11.19 -6.77 1.25
N ALA A 200 -10.05 -6.14 1.46
CA ALA A 200 -9.40 -5.96 2.76
C ALA A 200 -10.10 -4.86 3.58
N LYS A 201 -11.27 -5.17 4.15
CA LYS A 201 -12.08 -4.19 4.91
C LYS A 201 -11.36 -3.62 6.13
N TYR A 202 -10.45 -4.40 6.74
CA TYR A 202 -9.62 -3.93 7.85
C TYR A 202 -8.69 -2.76 7.47
N GLY A 203 -8.38 -2.59 6.18
CA GLY A 203 -7.54 -1.51 5.66
C GLY A 203 -8.29 -0.28 5.21
N GLN A 204 -9.60 -0.37 4.96
CA GLN A 204 -10.40 0.76 4.50
C GLN A 204 -10.54 1.83 5.60
N LYS A 205 -10.23 3.07 5.27
CA LYS A 205 -10.48 4.23 6.14
C LYS A 205 -11.89 4.78 5.98
N THR A 206 -12.40 4.74 4.77
CA THR A 206 -13.79 5.07 4.40
C THR A 206 -14.39 3.88 3.65
N PRO A 207 -15.59 3.41 4.04
CA PRO A 207 -16.26 2.36 3.29
C PRO A 207 -16.53 2.80 1.85
N GLU A 208 -16.09 2.00 0.88
CA GLU A 208 -16.42 2.18 -0.53
C GLU A 208 -17.63 1.32 -0.90
N LEU A 209 -18.48 1.83 -1.82
CA LEU A 209 -19.60 1.06 -2.37
C LEU A 209 -19.09 0.14 -3.47
N GLY A 210 -19.49 -1.13 -3.42
CA GLY A 210 -19.13 -2.13 -4.42
C GLY A 210 -19.08 -3.54 -3.85
N PHE A 211 -18.90 -4.52 -4.75
CA PHE A 211 -18.97 -5.94 -4.41
C PHE A 211 -17.70 -6.67 -4.81
N ALA A 212 -16.90 -7.05 -3.83
CA ALA A 212 -15.91 -8.11 -3.98
C ALA A 212 -16.58 -9.49 -3.81
N ASP A 213 -15.94 -10.54 -4.32
CA ASP A 213 -16.45 -11.91 -4.13
C ASP A 213 -16.36 -12.32 -2.65
N TYR A 214 -15.35 -11.77 -1.94
CA TYR A 214 -15.11 -12.00 -0.51
C TYR A 214 -14.76 -10.70 0.20
N GLN A 215 -15.01 -10.66 1.51
CA GLN A 215 -14.65 -9.55 2.38
C GLN A 215 -13.82 -10.10 3.55
N LEU A 216 -12.69 -9.44 3.83
CA LEU A 216 -11.78 -9.83 4.90
C LEU A 216 -11.82 -8.76 6.01
N LEU A 217 -12.19 -9.18 7.22
CA LEU A 217 -12.17 -8.33 8.42
C LEU A 217 -10.82 -8.43 9.16
N ASP A 218 -10.05 -9.49 8.88
CA ASP A 218 -8.68 -9.70 9.37
C ASP A 218 -7.87 -10.41 8.28
N PHE A 219 -6.59 -10.08 8.17
CA PHE A 219 -5.70 -10.68 7.17
C PHE A 219 -5.59 -12.22 7.30
N LYS A 220 -5.77 -12.77 8.51
CA LYS A 220 -5.72 -14.22 8.73
C LYS A 220 -6.81 -14.99 7.98
N GLU A 221 -7.96 -14.36 7.69
CA GLU A 221 -9.10 -14.99 7.01
C GLU A 221 -8.76 -15.44 5.58
N ILE A 222 -7.67 -14.93 4.99
CA ILE A 222 -7.18 -15.39 3.68
C ILE A 222 -6.88 -16.90 3.69
N ILE A 223 -6.41 -17.46 4.81
CA ILE A 223 -6.11 -18.89 4.89
C ILE A 223 -7.39 -19.70 4.76
N ASP A 224 -8.41 -19.35 5.55
CA ASP A 224 -9.70 -20.06 5.55
C ASP A 224 -10.38 -19.92 4.18
N LEU A 225 -10.30 -18.72 3.59
CA LEU A 225 -10.78 -18.46 2.23
C LEU A 225 -10.10 -19.38 1.21
N VAL A 226 -8.78 -19.43 1.19
CA VAL A 226 -8.03 -20.27 0.26
C VAL A 226 -8.34 -21.75 0.49
N GLU A 227 -8.51 -22.20 1.73
CA GLU A 227 -8.84 -23.59 2.08
C GLU A 227 -10.27 -23.96 1.66
N SER A 228 -11.22 -23.05 1.76
CA SER A 228 -12.61 -23.28 1.29
C SER A 228 -12.73 -23.39 -0.24
N LEU A 229 -11.70 -22.93 -0.98
CA LEU A 229 -11.63 -22.95 -2.44
C LEU A 229 -10.70 -24.04 -2.98
N GLN A 230 -10.25 -24.95 -2.14
CA GLN A 230 -9.47 -26.14 -2.53
C GLN A 230 -10.39 -27.33 -2.74
#